data_a002e7012613fffacc12b80bfdf086c3
#
_entry.id   a002e7012613fffacc12b80bfdf086c3
#
_cell.length_a   1.000
_cell.length_b   1.000
_cell.length_c   1.000
_cell.angle_alpha   90.00
_cell.angle_beta   90.00
_cell.angle_gamma   90.00
#
_symmetry.space_group_name_H-M   'P 1'
#
loop_
_entity.id
_entity.type
_entity.pdbx_description
1 polymer ?
#
loop_
_entity_poly.entity_id
_entity_poly.type
_entity_poly.pdbx_seq_one_letter_code
_entity_poly.pdbx_strand_id
1 'polypeptide(L)'
;MIVKTKNYRLEKKTYINLALRNALRQQWWVSLIVVAICLLYFWIPSIWWFIGAILGGGLFVLFWWIQFYGVTQLDQGKMLFERFAYEITSQQIIMKINAREGMPMKWDQIKKAQAGKDYYLLFVNKAQMIHLPFKIFNTENERKFVGSILKNKGLIKEL
;
A
#
# COMPACT_ATOMS: atom_id res chain seq x y z
N MET A 1 -25.58 -0.86 6.67
CA MET A 1 -24.71 -0.98 7.86
C MET A 1 -23.65 0.11 7.76
N ILE A 2 -23.37 0.81 8.86
CA ILE A 2 -22.29 1.80 8.95
C ILE A 2 -21.27 1.23 9.92
N VAL A 3 -20.04 1.06 9.45
CA VAL A 3 -18.92 0.60 10.29
C VAL A 3 -18.14 1.81 10.77
N LYS A 4 -18.01 1.98 12.09
CA LYS A 4 -17.20 3.03 12.70
C LYS A 4 -15.97 2.40 13.34
N THR A 5 -14.79 2.78 12.83
CA THR A 5 -13.54 2.24 13.37
C THR A 5 -13.01 3.04 14.55
N LYS A 6 -12.10 2.44 15.30
CA LYS A 6 -11.28 3.16 16.29
C LYS A 6 -10.33 4.13 15.57
N ASN A 7 -9.89 5.16 16.29
CA ASN A 7 -8.86 6.07 15.80
C ASN A 7 -7.57 5.30 15.51
N TYR A 8 -7.04 5.53 14.31
CA TYR A 8 -5.81 4.89 13.87
C TYR A 8 -4.87 5.91 13.21
N ARG A 9 -3.59 5.74 13.45
CA ARG A 9 -2.51 6.51 12.82
C ARG A 9 -1.62 5.56 12.06
N LEU A 10 -1.41 5.82 10.78
CA LEU A 10 -0.46 5.07 9.97
C LEU A 10 0.97 5.52 10.32
N GLU A 11 1.80 4.58 10.72
CA GLU A 11 3.21 4.85 10.99
C GLU A 11 3.98 5.00 9.67
N LYS A 12 4.89 5.99 9.61
CA LYS A 12 5.72 6.25 8.42
C LYS A 12 6.51 5.02 7.98
N LYS A 13 7.08 4.26 8.94
CA LYS A 13 7.82 3.03 8.67
C LYS A 13 6.93 1.97 8.01
N THR A 14 5.73 1.76 8.54
CA THR A 14 4.74 0.83 7.99
C THR A 14 4.34 1.23 6.57
N TYR A 15 4.11 2.54 6.35
CA TYR A 15 3.81 3.09 5.03
C TYR A 15 4.90 2.76 4.02
N ILE A 16 6.17 3.11 4.33
CA ILE A 16 7.30 2.89 3.42
C ILE A 16 7.43 1.41 3.08
N ASN A 17 7.35 0.52 4.07
CA ASN A 17 7.46 -0.92 3.85
C ASN A 17 6.34 -1.47 2.95
N LEU A 18 5.09 -1.05 3.18
CA LEU A 18 3.96 -1.49 2.38
C LEU A 18 4.02 -0.94 0.94
N ALA A 19 4.39 0.34 0.80
CA ALA A 19 4.55 0.99 -0.49
C ALA A 19 5.68 0.35 -1.31
N LEU A 20 6.84 0.14 -0.69
CA LEU A 20 7.99 -0.51 -1.31
C LEU A 20 7.65 -1.94 -1.75
N ARG A 21 7.04 -2.74 -0.86
CA ARG A 21 6.62 -4.10 -1.19
C ARG A 21 5.64 -4.14 -2.36
N ASN A 22 4.69 -3.20 -2.40
CA ASN A 22 3.75 -3.10 -3.51
C ASN A 22 4.44 -2.69 -4.82
N ALA A 23 5.37 -1.72 -4.77
CA ALA A 23 6.14 -1.29 -5.94
C ALA A 23 7.00 -2.43 -6.51
N LEU A 24 7.73 -3.14 -5.67
CA LEU A 24 8.54 -4.29 -6.07
C LEU A 24 7.66 -5.42 -6.65
N ARG A 25 6.51 -5.70 -6.04
CA ARG A 25 5.58 -6.70 -6.56
C ARG A 25 4.97 -6.29 -7.90
N GLN A 26 4.70 -5.02 -8.10
CA GLN A 26 4.17 -4.51 -9.37
C GLN A 26 5.21 -4.53 -10.49
N GLN A 27 6.48 -4.34 -10.13
CA GLN A 27 7.62 -4.30 -11.06
C GLN A 27 8.50 -5.56 -10.96
N TRP A 28 7.87 -6.72 -10.77
CA TRP A 28 8.56 -8.01 -10.63
C TRP A 28 9.46 -8.35 -11.84
N TRP A 29 9.12 -7.82 -13.02
CA TRP A 29 9.90 -7.99 -14.25
C TRP A 29 11.33 -7.44 -14.14
N VAL A 30 11.60 -6.47 -13.24
CA VAL A 30 12.95 -5.97 -12.98
C VAL A 30 13.85 -7.08 -12.43
N SER A 31 13.31 -7.98 -11.62
CA SER A 31 14.07 -9.13 -11.13
C SER A 31 14.49 -10.07 -12.26
N LEU A 32 13.69 -10.19 -13.33
CA LEU A 32 14.06 -10.96 -14.51
C LEU A 32 15.22 -10.33 -15.28
N ILE A 33 15.27 -8.99 -15.33
CA ILE A 33 16.40 -8.27 -15.96
C ILE A 33 17.67 -8.53 -15.16
N VAL A 34 17.62 -8.43 -13.83
CA VAL A 34 18.76 -8.72 -12.96
C VAL A 34 19.28 -10.14 -13.18
N VAL A 35 18.38 -11.13 -13.25
CA VAL A 35 18.74 -12.52 -13.55
C VAL A 35 19.34 -12.64 -14.95
N ALA A 36 18.77 -12.00 -15.97
CA ALA A 36 19.29 -12.03 -17.33
C ALA A 36 20.71 -11.47 -17.42
N ILE A 37 21.00 -10.37 -16.71
CA ILE A 37 22.36 -9.81 -16.64
C ILE A 37 23.32 -10.82 -16.01
N CYS A 38 22.93 -11.51 -14.93
CA CYS A 38 23.77 -12.54 -14.32
C CYS A 38 24.02 -13.73 -15.27
N LEU A 39 23.06 -14.07 -16.14
CA LEU A 39 23.21 -15.17 -17.11
C LEU A 39 24.22 -14.85 -18.21
N LEU A 40 24.53 -13.59 -18.49
CA LEU A 40 25.58 -13.21 -19.44
C LEU A 40 26.98 -13.70 -19.03
N TYR A 41 27.17 -14.03 -17.74
CA TYR A 41 28.37 -14.65 -17.25
C TYR A 41 28.71 -15.98 -17.98
N PHE A 42 27.70 -16.74 -18.43
CA PHE A 42 27.93 -18.01 -19.16
C PHE A 42 28.52 -17.80 -20.56
N TRP A 43 28.32 -16.62 -21.15
CA TRP A 43 28.90 -16.29 -22.46
C TRP A 43 30.23 -15.54 -22.32
N ILE A 44 30.31 -14.62 -21.39
CA ILE A 44 31.51 -13.83 -21.11
C ILE A 44 31.81 -13.95 -19.62
N PRO A 45 32.72 -14.84 -19.20
CA PRO A 45 33.01 -15.09 -17.79
C PRO A 45 33.71 -13.86 -17.16
N SER A 46 32.91 -12.93 -16.61
CA SER A 46 33.38 -11.73 -15.95
C SER A 46 32.55 -11.46 -14.71
N ILE A 47 33.21 -11.25 -13.57
CA ILE A 47 32.56 -10.93 -12.30
C ILE A 47 31.77 -9.61 -12.33
N TRP A 48 32.10 -8.74 -13.28
CA TRP A 48 31.46 -7.43 -13.43
C TRP A 48 29.96 -7.53 -13.69
N TRP A 49 29.47 -8.63 -14.29
CA TRP A 49 28.04 -8.86 -14.49
C TRP A 49 27.29 -8.97 -13.17
N PHE A 50 27.85 -9.68 -12.17
CA PHE A 50 27.25 -9.80 -10.85
C PHE A 50 27.32 -8.48 -10.09
N ILE A 51 28.46 -7.77 -10.16
CA ILE A 51 28.61 -6.45 -9.52
C ILE A 51 27.60 -5.47 -10.12
N GLY A 52 27.49 -5.40 -11.45
CA GLY A 52 26.54 -4.55 -12.13
C GLY A 52 25.07 -4.89 -11.79
N ALA A 53 24.72 -6.17 -11.73
CA ALA A 53 23.39 -6.64 -11.36
C ALA A 53 23.01 -6.25 -9.92
N ILE A 54 23.94 -6.42 -8.98
CA ILE A 54 23.74 -6.06 -7.55
C ILE A 54 23.62 -4.54 -7.41
N LEU A 55 24.49 -3.77 -8.04
CA LEU A 55 24.45 -2.32 -8.01
C LEU A 55 23.16 -1.78 -8.64
N GLY A 56 22.79 -2.27 -9.83
CA GLY A 56 21.57 -1.85 -10.52
C GLY A 56 20.31 -2.20 -9.73
N GLY A 57 20.22 -3.43 -9.20
CA GLY A 57 19.11 -3.86 -8.36
C GLY A 57 19.04 -3.07 -7.04
N GLY A 58 20.18 -2.83 -6.41
CA GLY A 58 20.28 -2.03 -5.18
C GLY A 58 19.86 -0.57 -5.39
N LEU A 59 20.32 0.07 -6.47
CA LEU A 59 19.93 1.43 -6.84
C LEU A 59 18.43 1.52 -7.16
N PHE A 60 17.86 0.50 -7.79
CA PHE A 60 16.42 0.44 -8.05
C PHE A 60 15.60 0.42 -6.75
N VAL A 61 15.98 -0.41 -5.78
CA VAL A 61 15.30 -0.46 -4.47
C VAL A 61 15.48 0.85 -3.71
N LEU A 62 16.71 1.41 -3.72
CA LEU A 62 17.03 2.67 -3.08
C LEU A 62 16.22 3.83 -3.67
N PHE A 63 16.08 3.88 -5.00
CA PHE A 63 15.27 4.88 -5.68
C PHE A 63 13.82 4.87 -5.17
N TRP A 64 13.17 3.71 -5.11
CA TRP A 64 11.80 3.61 -4.61
C TRP A 64 11.71 3.95 -3.12
N TRP A 65 12.71 3.56 -2.32
CA TRP A 65 12.77 3.91 -0.92
C TRP A 65 12.83 5.42 -0.71
N ILE A 66 13.71 6.14 -1.45
CA ILE A 66 13.82 7.59 -1.41
C ILE A 66 12.51 8.26 -1.82
N GLN A 67 11.86 7.77 -2.89
CA GLN A 67 10.58 8.30 -3.36
C GLN A 67 9.50 8.21 -2.26
N PHE A 68 9.35 7.06 -1.63
CA PHE A 68 8.36 6.90 -0.57
C PHE A 68 8.73 7.63 0.72
N TYR A 69 10.02 7.71 1.03
CA TYR A 69 10.49 8.53 2.14
C TYR A 69 10.19 10.02 1.91
N GLY A 70 10.41 10.52 0.70
CA GLY A 70 10.08 11.89 0.29
C GLY A 70 8.59 12.23 0.53
N VAL A 71 7.67 11.32 0.19
CA VAL A 71 6.24 11.51 0.46
C VAL A 71 5.97 11.76 1.96
N THR A 72 6.72 11.13 2.86
CA THR A 72 6.52 11.30 4.31
C THR A 72 6.99 12.66 4.83
N GLN A 73 7.75 13.41 4.05
CA GLN A 73 8.29 14.74 4.42
C GLN A 73 7.46 15.88 3.83
N LEU A 74 6.80 15.66 2.70
CA LEU A 74 5.94 16.66 2.07
C LEU A 74 4.69 16.93 2.90
N ASP A 75 4.23 18.19 2.93
CA ASP A 75 3.05 18.59 3.69
C ASP A 75 1.78 17.84 3.24
N GLN A 76 1.62 17.62 1.95
CA GLN A 76 0.54 16.78 1.39
C GLN A 76 0.60 15.33 1.89
N GLY A 77 1.79 14.81 2.13
CA GLY A 77 1.99 13.47 2.68
C GLY A 77 1.74 13.38 4.18
N LYS A 78 1.96 14.48 4.92
CA LYS A 78 1.75 14.50 6.38
C LYS A 78 0.33 14.15 6.77
N MET A 79 -0.67 14.57 5.98
CA MET A 79 -2.07 14.22 6.19
C MET A 79 -2.30 12.70 6.26
N LEU A 80 -1.55 11.87 5.52
CA LEU A 80 -1.68 10.41 5.56
C LEU A 80 -1.29 9.81 6.92
N PHE A 81 -0.55 10.55 7.72
CA PHE A 81 -0.01 10.12 9.01
C PHE A 81 -0.73 10.75 10.21
N GLU A 82 -1.84 11.44 9.97
CA GLU A 82 -2.72 11.92 11.02
C GLU A 82 -3.57 10.78 11.61
N ARG A 83 -4.22 11.06 12.73
CA ARG A 83 -5.14 10.10 13.35
C ARG A 83 -6.50 10.24 12.68
N PHE A 84 -6.96 9.16 12.06
CA PHE A 84 -8.29 9.09 11.47
C PHE A 84 -9.14 8.03 12.14
N ALA A 85 -10.42 8.34 12.30
CA ALA A 85 -11.48 7.34 12.43
C ALA A 85 -12.14 7.17 11.06
N TYR A 86 -12.41 5.94 10.67
CA TYR A 86 -13.06 5.66 9.40
C TYR A 86 -14.52 5.30 9.64
N GLU A 87 -15.41 5.96 8.91
CA GLU A 87 -16.81 5.52 8.77
C GLU A 87 -16.98 4.90 7.38
N ILE A 88 -17.21 3.60 7.35
CA ILE A 88 -17.26 2.81 6.11
C ILE A 88 -18.70 2.39 5.86
N THR A 89 -19.20 2.77 4.68
CA THR A 89 -20.52 2.39 4.19
C THR A 89 -20.38 1.67 2.85
N SER A 90 -21.46 1.09 2.33
CA SER A 90 -21.48 0.50 0.98
C SER A 90 -21.27 1.52 -0.15
N GLN A 91 -21.48 2.82 0.13
CA GLN A 91 -21.38 3.89 -0.86
C GLN A 91 -20.05 4.62 -0.83
N GLN A 92 -19.49 4.85 0.37
CA GLN A 92 -18.30 5.68 0.57
C GLN A 92 -17.55 5.34 1.87
N ILE A 93 -16.31 5.80 1.93
CA ILE A 93 -15.48 5.81 3.13
C ILE A 93 -15.33 7.27 3.56
N ILE A 94 -15.63 7.60 4.80
CA ILE A 94 -15.41 8.92 5.37
C ILE A 94 -14.22 8.82 6.32
N MET A 95 -13.17 9.58 6.04
CA MET A 95 -12.02 9.73 6.93
C MET A 95 -12.29 10.92 7.84
N LYS A 96 -12.46 10.68 9.15
CA LYS A 96 -12.74 11.72 10.15
C LYS A 96 -11.48 12.03 10.94
N ILE A 97 -11.11 13.30 10.93
CA ILE A 97 -10.07 13.86 11.79
C ILE A 97 -10.70 14.21 13.15
N ASN A 98 -11.87 14.83 13.11
CA ASN A 98 -12.66 15.27 14.26
C ASN A 98 -14.12 14.88 14.08
N ALA A 99 -14.93 15.06 15.13
CA ALA A 99 -16.37 14.74 15.06
C ALA A 99 -17.14 15.55 13.99
N ARG A 100 -16.63 16.74 13.62
CA ARG A 100 -17.27 17.68 12.68
C ARG A 100 -16.68 17.66 11.28
N GLU A 101 -15.42 17.25 11.12
CA GLU A 101 -14.70 17.30 9.86
C GLU A 101 -14.43 15.89 9.36
N GLY A 102 -14.93 15.57 8.19
CA GLY A 102 -14.71 14.30 7.52
C GLY A 102 -14.47 14.48 6.03
N MET A 103 -13.50 13.77 5.49
CA MET A 103 -13.22 13.72 4.06
C MET A 103 -13.94 12.50 3.46
N PRO A 104 -15.02 12.68 2.69
CA PRO A 104 -15.71 11.58 2.02
C PRO A 104 -14.89 11.12 0.82
N MET A 105 -14.70 9.82 0.68
CA MET A 105 -14.06 9.17 -0.44
C MET A 105 -15.01 8.10 -1.02
N LYS A 106 -15.31 8.20 -2.30
CA LYS A 106 -16.12 7.21 -3.00
C LYS A 106 -15.28 5.96 -3.30
N TRP A 107 -15.91 4.79 -3.32
CA TRP A 107 -15.24 3.54 -3.67
C TRP A 107 -14.62 3.53 -5.06
N ASP A 108 -15.18 4.30 -6.00
CA ASP A 108 -14.68 4.40 -7.38
C ASP A 108 -13.30 5.10 -7.47
N GLN A 109 -12.90 5.83 -6.43
CA GLN A 109 -11.57 6.44 -6.33
C GLN A 109 -10.49 5.42 -5.92
N ILE A 110 -10.88 4.24 -5.43
CA ILE A 110 -9.98 3.18 -5.04
C ILE A 110 -9.67 2.32 -6.25
N LYS A 111 -8.42 2.36 -6.71
CA LYS A 111 -7.98 1.62 -7.89
C LYS A 111 -7.73 0.14 -7.63
N LYS A 112 -7.33 -0.20 -6.41
CA LYS A 112 -6.95 -1.57 -6.02
C LYS A 112 -7.06 -1.71 -4.52
N ALA A 113 -7.44 -2.89 -4.07
CA ALA A 113 -7.32 -3.29 -2.68
C ALA A 113 -6.50 -4.58 -2.54
N GLN A 114 -5.91 -4.77 -1.39
CA GLN A 114 -5.20 -6.00 -1.01
C GLN A 114 -5.67 -6.41 0.39
N ALA A 115 -6.02 -7.68 0.54
CA ALA A 115 -6.25 -8.29 1.84
C ALA A 115 -4.93 -8.90 2.32
N GLY A 116 -4.40 -8.39 3.44
CA GLY A 116 -3.29 -8.98 4.17
C GLY A 116 -3.80 -9.91 5.26
N LYS A 117 -2.90 -10.53 6.03
CA LYS A 117 -3.26 -11.39 7.16
C LYS A 117 -4.05 -10.62 8.24
N ASP A 118 -3.64 -9.37 8.52
CA ASP A 118 -4.14 -8.58 9.65
C ASP A 118 -4.64 -7.19 9.24
N TYR A 119 -4.82 -6.93 7.93
CA TYR A 119 -5.23 -5.62 7.43
C TYR A 119 -5.86 -5.69 6.05
N TYR A 120 -6.63 -4.66 5.72
CA TYR A 120 -6.96 -4.28 4.34
C TYR A 120 -6.13 -3.06 3.93
N LEU A 121 -5.62 -3.07 2.70
CA LEU A 121 -4.84 -1.99 2.11
C LEU A 121 -5.53 -1.52 0.85
N LEU A 122 -5.97 -0.25 0.83
CA LEU A 122 -6.70 0.35 -0.27
C LEU A 122 -5.79 1.37 -0.96
N PHE A 123 -5.59 1.24 -2.25
CA PHE A 123 -4.76 2.15 -3.04
C PHE A 123 -5.62 3.12 -3.83
N VAL A 124 -5.48 4.40 -3.56
CA VAL A 124 -6.08 5.49 -4.34
C VAL A 124 -5.18 5.81 -5.54
N ASN A 125 -3.87 5.92 -5.29
CA ASN A 125 -2.83 6.06 -6.31
C ASN A 125 -1.52 5.40 -5.85
N LYS A 126 -0.41 5.63 -6.58
CA LYS A 126 0.88 5.02 -6.24
C LYS A 126 1.44 5.45 -4.87
N ALA A 127 1.12 6.67 -4.43
CA ALA A 127 1.63 7.26 -3.20
C ALA A 127 0.58 7.30 -2.08
N GLN A 128 -0.71 7.31 -2.41
CA GLN A 128 -1.80 7.40 -1.43
C GLN A 128 -2.44 6.05 -1.21
N MET A 129 -2.39 5.59 0.03
CA MET A 129 -3.01 4.35 0.47
C MET A 129 -3.70 4.52 1.81
N ILE A 130 -4.79 3.80 2.00
CA ILE A 130 -5.51 3.68 3.26
C ILE A 130 -5.19 2.30 3.84
N HIS A 131 -4.61 2.27 5.02
CA HIS A 131 -4.29 1.05 5.75
C HIS A 131 -5.31 0.84 6.87
N LEU A 132 -6.06 -0.25 6.80
CA LEU A 132 -7.11 -0.61 7.75
C LEU A 132 -6.71 -1.90 8.48
N PRO A 133 -5.91 -1.83 9.56
CA PRO A 133 -5.58 -3.02 10.34
C PRO A 133 -6.82 -3.57 11.04
N PHE A 134 -6.94 -4.89 11.14
CA PHE A 134 -8.15 -5.52 11.70
C PHE A 134 -8.45 -5.12 13.13
N LYS A 135 -7.42 -4.72 13.89
CA LYS A 135 -7.54 -4.23 15.28
C LYS A 135 -8.35 -2.94 15.45
N ILE A 136 -8.61 -2.18 14.35
CA ILE A 136 -9.42 -0.95 14.44
C ILE A 136 -10.91 -1.21 14.36
N PHE A 137 -11.33 -2.37 13.88
CA PHE A 137 -12.72 -2.78 13.86
C PHE A 137 -13.17 -3.19 15.27
N ASN A 138 -14.42 -2.91 15.60
CA ASN A 138 -14.95 -3.26 16.92
C ASN A 138 -15.39 -4.72 16.96
N THR A 139 -15.86 -5.26 15.84
CA THR A 139 -16.35 -6.62 15.72
C THR A 139 -15.82 -7.31 14.46
N GLU A 140 -15.82 -8.65 14.49
CA GLU A 140 -15.46 -9.44 13.32
C GLU A 140 -16.48 -9.27 12.18
N ASN A 141 -17.75 -9.05 12.51
CA ASN A 141 -18.79 -8.82 11.52
C ASN A 141 -18.55 -7.52 10.74
N GLU A 142 -18.07 -6.47 11.40
CA GLU A 142 -17.66 -5.23 10.74
C GLU A 142 -16.52 -5.47 9.73
N ARG A 143 -15.52 -6.26 10.12
CA ARG A 143 -14.42 -6.64 9.23
C ARG A 143 -14.93 -7.42 8.02
N LYS A 144 -15.78 -8.45 8.24
CA LYS A 144 -16.38 -9.25 7.16
C LYS A 144 -17.25 -8.40 6.23
N PHE A 145 -18.00 -7.45 6.78
CA PHE A 145 -18.79 -6.51 5.98
C PHE A 145 -17.93 -5.66 5.05
N VAL A 146 -16.82 -5.10 5.55
CA VAL A 146 -15.87 -4.35 4.70
C VAL A 146 -15.26 -5.26 3.64
N GLY A 147 -14.87 -6.48 4.00
CA GLY A 147 -14.37 -7.47 3.06
C GLY A 147 -15.37 -7.81 1.95
N SER A 148 -16.67 -7.95 2.28
CA SER A 148 -17.72 -8.21 1.29
C SER A 148 -17.92 -7.02 0.34
N ILE A 149 -17.82 -5.77 0.84
CA ILE A 149 -17.86 -4.58 -0.02
C ILE A 149 -16.71 -4.61 -1.02
N LEU A 150 -15.48 -4.87 -0.55
CA LEU A 150 -14.30 -4.93 -1.40
C LEU A 150 -14.41 -6.01 -2.48
N LYS A 151 -15.00 -7.15 -2.16
CA LYS A 151 -15.28 -8.24 -3.10
C LYS A 151 -16.36 -7.84 -4.10
N ASN A 152 -17.48 -7.30 -3.64
CA ASN A 152 -18.59 -6.88 -4.49
C ASN A 152 -18.20 -5.76 -5.48
N LYS A 153 -17.27 -4.89 -5.07
CA LYS A 153 -16.68 -3.85 -5.94
C LYS A 153 -15.58 -4.37 -6.87
N GLY A 154 -15.23 -5.65 -6.82
CA GLY A 154 -14.19 -6.24 -7.65
C GLY A 154 -12.76 -5.77 -7.30
N LEU A 155 -12.58 -5.16 -6.13
CA LEU A 155 -11.29 -4.62 -5.71
C LEU A 155 -10.33 -5.69 -5.18
N ILE A 156 -10.87 -6.82 -4.68
CA ILE A 156 -10.14 -8.01 -4.26
C ILE A 156 -10.77 -9.25 -4.89
N LYS A 157 -9.94 -10.25 -5.24
CA LYS A 157 -10.42 -11.50 -5.85
C LYS A 157 -10.86 -12.55 -4.82
N GLU A 158 -10.19 -12.60 -3.66
CA GLU A 158 -10.47 -13.54 -2.55
C GLU A 158 -10.19 -12.87 -1.20
N LEU A 159 -10.88 -13.34 -0.17
CA LEU A 159 -10.69 -12.99 1.24
C LEU A 159 -9.81 -14.01 1.94
#